data_5bed29775a0594931887ebbc2824f36e
#
_entry.id   5bed29775a0594931887ebbc2824f36e
#
_cell.length_a   1.000
_cell.length_b   1.000
_cell.length_c   1.000
_cell.angle_alpha   90.00
_cell.angle_beta   90.00
_cell.angle_gamma   90.00
#
_symmetry.space_group_name_H-M   'P 1'
#
loop_
_entity.id
_entity.type
_entity.pdbx_description
1 polymer ?
#
loop_
_entity_poly.entity_id
_entity_poly.type
_entity_poly.pdbx_seq_one_letter_code
_entity_poly.pdbx_strand_id
1 'polypeptide(L)'
;AQQIFYLKNEEKIFTVGKTLIKISDKYNIEGYDLILLKDKMILSSKKSAIIIDSDSNTYNLEQFQYSIDKEILKGKNIINVTNDKKNKSDEFIFKTGFFDLKNNKFLAKNVVANLHKDIFGNDKNDPRISAITGRGDKFNTYFKKGVFTSCKKTDKCPPWKITSDEIHHDKIKKQINYKNAWLEIYDFPVAYFPKFFHPDPTVKRQSGLLNPEFGSSNNLGSSIYVPYFLAISEDKDLTIKPRLYEDNKFLLQNEYRQKTKNSFTIADFSFVNGHDS
;
A
#
# COMPACT_ATOMS: atom_id res chain seq x y z
N ALA A 1 7.86 33.50 13.41
CA ALA A 1 7.12 34.48 12.59
C ALA A 1 7.94 35.75 12.42
N GLN A 2 7.80 36.40 11.28
CA GLN A 2 8.38 37.76 11.08
C GLN A 2 7.56 38.79 11.85
N GLN A 3 6.23 38.67 11.82
CA GLN A 3 5.29 39.49 12.57
C GLN A 3 4.14 38.64 13.09
N ILE A 4 3.61 39.03 14.26
CA ILE A 4 2.44 38.41 14.88
C ILE A 4 1.45 39.50 15.25
N PHE A 5 0.19 39.31 14.86
CA PHE A 5 -0.91 40.21 15.12
C PHE A 5 -2.01 39.53 15.91
N TYR A 6 -2.60 40.23 16.88
CA TYR A 6 -3.74 39.76 17.63
C TYR A 6 -4.92 40.71 17.47
N LEU A 7 -6.00 40.22 16.88
CA LEU A 7 -7.27 40.94 16.76
C LEU A 7 -8.18 40.51 17.91
N LYS A 8 -8.19 41.31 18.98
CA LYS A 8 -8.89 41.01 20.23
C LYS A 8 -10.39 40.77 20.02
N ASN A 9 -11.04 41.61 19.21
CA ASN A 9 -12.48 41.51 18.94
C ASN A 9 -12.89 40.23 18.15
N GLU A 10 -11.95 39.64 17.40
CA GLU A 10 -12.17 38.43 16.60
C GLU A 10 -11.57 37.20 17.27
N GLU A 11 -10.97 37.31 18.46
CA GLU A 11 -10.21 36.24 19.13
C GLU A 11 -9.24 35.51 18.15
N LYS A 12 -8.60 36.31 17.25
CA LYS A 12 -7.81 35.83 16.14
C LYS A 12 -6.37 36.24 16.22
N ILE A 13 -5.46 35.28 16.13
CA ILE A 13 -4.02 35.55 15.97
C ILE A 13 -3.66 35.17 14.53
N PHE A 14 -2.91 36.04 13.86
CA PHE A 14 -2.33 35.69 12.56
C PHE A 14 -0.87 36.12 12.48
N THR A 15 -0.13 35.41 11.67
CA THR A 15 1.29 35.62 11.45
C THR A 15 1.57 36.05 10.03
N VAL A 16 2.65 36.77 9.81
CA VAL A 16 3.16 37.10 8.48
C VAL A 16 4.51 36.42 8.29
N GLY A 17 4.67 35.79 7.13
CA GLY A 17 5.88 35.06 6.76
C GLY A 17 5.98 33.68 7.40
N LYS A 18 7.18 33.10 7.32
CA LYS A 18 7.49 31.78 7.86
C LYS A 18 7.31 31.77 9.37
N THR A 19 6.56 30.79 9.86
CA THR A 19 6.21 30.64 11.27
C THR A 19 6.41 29.21 11.73
N LEU A 20 7.01 29.06 12.90
CA LEU A 20 7.17 27.76 13.57
C LEU A 20 6.24 27.72 14.78
N ILE A 21 5.46 26.69 14.90
CA ILE A 21 4.56 26.43 16.04
C ILE A 21 4.86 25.04 16.57
N LYS A 22 5.00 24.92 17.88
CA LYS A 22 5.04 23.64 18.58
C LYS A 22 3.73 23.46 19.32
N ILE A 23 3.03 22.34 19.05
CA ILE A 23 1.78 22.00 19.72
C ILE A 23 2.06 20.83 20.65
N SER A 24 2.15 21.14 21.95
CA SER A 24 2.62 20.21 22.98
C SER A 24 3.97 19.60 22.52
N ASP A 25 4.27 18.36 22.91
CA ASP A 25 5.42 17.63 22.38
C ASP A 25 5.04 16.70 21.22
N LYS A 26 3.81 16.86 20.67
CA LYS A 26 3.26 15.97 19.66
C LYS A 26 3.54 16.42 18.23
N TYR A 27 3.45 17.74 17.95
CA TYR A 27 3.51 18.25 16.58
C TYR A 27 4.37 19.50 16.50
N ASN A 28 5.29 19.51 15.52
CA ASN A 28 5.99 20.71 15.07
C ASN A 28 5.39 21.12 13.71
N ILE A 29 4.91 22.36 13.63
CA ILE A 29 4.28 22.92 12.43
C ILE A 29 5.13 24.05 11.92
N GLU A 30 5.62 23.93 10.71
CA GLU A 30 6.25 25.01 9.95
C GLU A 30 5.29 25.44 8.83
N GLY A 31 4.93 26.70 8.77
CA GLY A 31 4.00 27.18 7.75
C GLY A 31 4.14 28.68 7.50
N TYR A 32 3.40 29.17 6.52
CA TYR A 32 3.37 30.57 6.15
C TYR A 32 2.00 31.16 6.43
N ASP A 33 1.97 32.39 6.98
CA ASP A 33 0.77 33.20 7.21
C ASP A 33 -0.31 32.42 7.95
N LEU A 34 0.08 31.89 9.12
CA LEU A 34 -0.79 31.04 9.93
C LEU A 34 -1.88 31.90 10.61
N ILE A 35 -3.07 31.31 10.71
CA ILE A 35 -4.22 31.93 11.39
C ILE A 35 -4.69 30.97 12.49
N LEU A 36 -4.74 31.45 13.73
CA LEU A 36 -5.31 30.77 14.87
C LEU A 36 -6.59 31.49 15.31
N LEU A 37 -7.72 30.81 15.26
CA LEU A 37 -8.98 31.20 15.86
C LEU A 37 -9.03 30.64 17.28
N LYS A 38 -8.87 31.45 18.29
CA LYS A 38 -8.76 31.03 19.69
C LYS A 38 -10.06 30.46 20.23
N ASP A 39 -11.19 31.09 19.89
CA ASP A 39 -12.54 30.68 20.29
C ASP A 39 -12.88 29.26 19.80
N LYS A 40 -12.35 28.86 18.63
CA LYS A 40 -12.59 27.55 17.98
C LYS A 40 -11.41 26.59 18.11
N MET A 41 -10.30 27.03 18.69
CA MET A 41 -9.05 26.27 18.74
C MET A 41 -8.64 25.71 17.36
N ILE A 42 -8.78 26.54 16.31
CA ILE A 42 -8.49 26.16 14.93
C ILE A 42 -7.27 26.90 14.42
N LEU A 43 -6.23 26.17 14.08
CA LEU A 43 -5.04 26.63 13.35
C LEU A 43 -5.19 26.33 11.87
N SER A 44 -4.92 27.29 11.00
CA SER A 44 -5.05 27.11 9.56
C SER A 44 -4.06 27.93 8.75
N SER A 45 -3.80 27.49 7.52
CA SER A 45 -3.15 28.32 6.49
C SER A 45 -3.72 27.97 5.10
N LYS A 46 -3.75 28.98 4.23
CA LYS A 46 -4.00 28.83 2.79
C LYS A 46 -2.72 28.63 1.99
N LYS A 47 -1.57 28.67 2.64
CA LYS A 47 -0.24 28.46 2.07
C LYS A 47 0.34 27.12 2.55
N SER A 48 1.45 26.74 1.94
CA SER A 48 2.13 25.50 2.27
C SER A 48 2.56 25.42 3.73
N ALA A 49 2.45 24.23 4.28
CA ALA A 49 2.92 23.91 5.63
C ALA A 49 3.55 22.51 5.67
N ILE A 50 4.43 22.33 6.62
CA ILE A 50 5.04 21.05 6.98
C ILE A 50 4.67 20.77 8.42
N ILE A 51 4.07 19.62 8.66
CA ILE A 51 3.75 19.12 10.00
C ILE A 51 4.62 17.89 10.24
N ILE A 52 5.30 17.85 11.38
CA ILE A 52 6.11 16.71 11.81
C ILE A 52 5.52 16.24 13.13
N ASP A 53 5.17 14.95 13.19
CA ASP A 53 4.64 14.33 14.40
C ASP A 53 5.75 13.77 15.31
N SER A 54 5.38 13.24 16.48
CA SER A 54 6.30 12.65 17.47
C SER A 54 7.07 11.44 16.94
N ASP A 55 6.54 10.75 15.94
CA ASP A 55 7.18 9.60 15.30
C ASP A 55 8.06 10.01 14.11
N SER A 56 8.23 11.35 13.93
CA SER A 56 8.98 11.96 12.82
C SER A 56 8.36 11.70 11.43
N ASN A 57 7.09 11.34 11.35
CA ASN A 57 6.38 11.35 10.07
C ASN A 57 6.18 12.80 9.62
N THR A 58 6.35 13.02 8.33
CA THR A 58 6.27 14.36 7.73
C THR A 58 5.01 14.48 6.88
N TYR A 59 4.26 15.54 7.08
CA TYR A 59 3.08 15.89 6.27
C TYR A 59 3.34 17.22 5.59
N ASN A 60 3.53 17.21 4.28
CA ASN A 60 3.62 18.41 3.46
C ASN A 60 2.22 18.71 2.90
N LEU A 61 1.71 19.92 3.11
CA LEU A 61 0.36 20.33 2.71
C LEU A 61 0.41 21.68 1.99
N GLU A 62 -0.41 21.87 0.96
CA GLU A 62 -0.58 23.19 0.34
C GLU A 62 -1.53 24.08 1.12
N GLN A 63 -2.55 23.48 1.75
CA GLN A 63 -3.52 24.17 2.60
C GLN A 63 -3.93 23.24 3.73
N PHE A 64 -4.13 23.78 4.91
CA PHE A 64 -4.61 22.97 6.03
C PHE A 64 -5.51 23.74 7.00
N GLN A 65 -6.28 22.97 7.76
CA GLN A 65 -7.03 23.37 8.92
C GLN A 65 -6.85 22.29 10.00
N TYR A 66 -6.36 22.67 11.15
CA TYR A 66 -6.14 21.79 12.29
C TYR A 66 -6.96 22.26 13.50
N SER A 67 -7.86 21.38 13.99
CA SER A 67 -8.59 21.61 15.24
C SER A 67 -7.75 21.03 16.37
N ILE A 68 -7.23 21.92 17.21
CA ILE A 68 -6.25 21.59 18.26
C ILE A 68 -6.87 20.71 19.34
N ASP A 69 -8.10 21.05 19.77
CA ASP A 69 -8.86 20.34 20.80
C ASP A 69 -9.32 18.95 20.37
N LYS A 70 -9.66 18.80 19.08
CA LYS A 70 -10.15 17.53 18.51
C LYS A 70 -9.04 16.68 17.88
N GLU A 71 -7.85 17.24 17.73
CA GLU A 71 -6.72 16.64 17.00
C GLU A 71 -7.11 16.21 15.57
N ILE A 72 -7.92 17.04 14.89
CA ILE A 72 -8.41 16.78 13.53
C ILE A 72 -7.68 17.67 12.53
N LEU A 73 -6.99 17.05 11.59
CA LEU A 73 -6.30 17.71 10.48
C LEU A 73 -7.10 17.53 9.18
N LYS A 74 -7.38 18.61 8.48
CA LYS A 74 -7.91 18.63 7.11
C LYS A 74 -6.89 19.30 6.21
N GLY A 75 -6.68 18.77 5.02
CA GLY A 75 -5.70 19.35 4.10
C GLY A 75 -5.98 19.06 2.64
N LYS A 76 -5.25 19.81 1.78
CA LYS A 76 -5.22 19.63 0.34
C LYS A 76 -3.80 19.39 -0.13
N ASN A 77 -3.66 18.57 -1.19
CA ASN A 77 -2.40 18.19 -1.82
C ASN A 77 -1.37 17.77 -0.76
N ILE A 78 -1.74 16.71 -0.03
CA ILE A 78 -0.99 16.23 1.11
C ILE A 78 -0.01 15.17 0.63
N ILE A 79 1.26 15.33 0.99
CA ILE A 79 2.28 14.30 0.85
C ILE A 79 2.72 13.91 2.26
N ASN A 80 2.37 12.71 2.67
CA ASN A 80 2.80 12.14 3.94
C ASN A 80 3.95 11.16 3.69
N VAL A 81 5.06 11.37 4.35
CA VAL A 81 6.20 10.46 4.33
C VAL A 81 6.34 9.87 5.72
N THR A 82 6.18 8.56 5.82
CA THR A 82 6.34 7.84 7.08
C THR A 82 7.82 7.64 7.38
N ASN A 83 8.19 7.82 8.65
CA ASN A 83 9.55 7.53 9.09
C ASN A 83 9.60 6.15 9.75
N ASP A 84 10.15 5.15 9.05
CA ASP A 84 10.47 3.88 9.68
C ASP A 84 11.87 3.93 10.28
N LYS A 85 12.03 3.37 11.49
CA LYS A 85 13.30 3.24 12.24
C LYS A 85 14.43 2.57 11.45
N LYS A 86 14.14 2.01 10.27
CA LYS A 86 15.09 1.35 9.35
C LYS A 86 15.42 2.18 8.10
N ASN A 87 15.13 3.48 8.08
CA ASN A 87 15.26 4.36 6.91
C ASN A 87 14.45 3.90 5.68
N LYS A 88 13.38 3.15 5.91
CA LYS A 88 12.42 2.71 4.88
C LYS A 88 11.16 3.54 5.03
N SER A 89 10.92 4.44 4.11
CA SER A 89 9.78 5.33 4.16
C SER A 89 8.76 4.98 3.07
N ASP A 90 7.51 4.91 3.45
CA ASP A 90 6.39 4.89 2.51
C ASP A 90 5.91 6.32 2.28
N GLU A 91 5.52 6.63 1.05
CA GLU A 91 5.00 7.93 0.67
C GLU A 91 3.52 7.80 0.30
N PHE A 92 2.69 8.60 0.95
CA PHE A 92 1.26 8.66 0.67
C PHE A 92 0.90 10.05 0.15
N ILE A 93 0.25 10.09 -1.01
CA ILE A 93 -0.18 11.31 -1.67
C ILE A 93 -1.71 11.35 -1.67
N PHE A 94 -2.29 12.45 -1.22
CA PHE A 94 -3.74 12.65 -1.17
C PHE A 94 -4.10 14.01 -1.77
N LYS A 95 -5.08 14.05 -2.68
CA LYS A 95 -5.58 15.33 -3.16
C LYS A 95 -6.32 16.10 -2.07
N THR A 96 -7.10 15.39 -1.25
CA THR A 96 -7.73 15.93 -0.04
C THR A 96 -7.74 14.85 1.03
N GLY A 97 -7.52 15.25 2.28
CA GLY A 97 -7.51 14.33 3.41
C GLY A 97 -8.13 14.93 4.66
N PHE A 98 -8.74 14.06 5.44
CA PHE A 98 -9.25 14.29 6.78
C PHE A 98 -8.62 13.24 7.68
N PHE A 99 -7.90 13.69 8.72
CA PHE A 99 -7.16 12.83 9.63
C PHE A 99 -7.63 13.11 11.05
N ASP A 100 -8.15 12.11 11.72
CA ASP A 100 -8.39 12.08 13.16
C ASP A 100 -7.11 11.51 13.80
N LEU A 101 -6.22 12.38 14.20
CA LEU A 101 -4.90 12.02 14.71
C LEU A 101 -4.99 11.35 16.09
N LYS A 102 -6.02 11.69 16.86
CA LYS A 102 -6.28 11.11 18.18
C LYS A 102 -6.63 9.62 18.08
N ASN A 103 -7.47 9.25 17.10
CA ASN A 103 -7.94 7.89 16.90
C ASN A 103 -7.21 7.12 15.80
N ASN A 104 -6.16 7.73 15.21
CA ASN A 104 -5.41 7.18 14.07
C ASN A 104 -6.32 6.77 12.90
N LYS A 105 -7.33 7.61 12.57
CA LYS A 105 -8.24 7.37 11.45
C LYS A 105 -8.05 8.39 10.36
N PHE A 106 -8.25 7.97 9.13
CA PHE A 106 -8.22 8.89 8.00
C PHE A 106 -9.31 8.58 6.96
N LEU A 107 -9.67 9.62 6.22
CA LEU A 107 -10.50 9.56 5.02
C LEU A 107 -9.87 10.49 3.98
N ALA A 108 -9.59 9.97 2.80
CA ALA A 108 -8.91 10.73 1.76
C ALA A 108 -9.47 10.46 0.37
N LYS A 109 -9.27 11.40 -0.55
CA LYS A 109 -9.62 11.28 -1.96
C LYS A 109 -8.37 11.34 -2.84
N ASN A 110 -8.43 10.62 -3.97
CA ASN A 110 -7.35 10.49 -4.94
C ASN A 110 -6.03 10.14 -4.24
N VAL A 111 -6.01 8.91 -3.76
CA VAL A 111 -4.92 8.36 -2.96
C VAL A 111 -3.91 7.70 -3.86
N VAL A 112 -2.62 7.98 -3.64
CA VAL A 112 -1.52 7.18 -4.15
C VAL A 112 -0.64 6.79 -2.96
N ALA A 113 -0.44 5.51 -2.76
CA ALA A 113 0.48 4.96 -1.76
C ALA A 113 1.67 4.35 -2.49
N ASN A 114 2.84 4.97 -2.36
CA ASN A 114 4.10 4.44 -2.86
C ASN A 114 4.80 3.73 -1.71
N LEU A 115 4.91 2.41 -1.81
CA LEU A 115 5.60 1.61 -0.82
C LEU A 115 7.12 1.63 -1.11
N HIS A 116 7.94 1.47 -0.09
CA HIS A 116 9.39 1.46 -0.28
C HIS A 116 9.83 0.27 -1.17
N LYS A 117 10.84 0.49 -1.99
CA LYS A 117 11.26 -0.46 -3.05
C LYS A 117 11.63 -1.84 -2.54
N ASP A 118 12.35 -1.90 -1.44
CA ASP A 118 12.84 -3.16 -0.86
C ASP A 118 11.75 -4.01 -0.19
N ILE A 119 10.49 -3.55 -0.19
CA ILE A 119 9.41 -4.25 0.52
C ILE A 119 9.22 -5.69 0.03
N PHE A 120 9.52 -5.95 -1.26
CA PHE A 120 9.51 -7.30 -1.85
C PHE A 120 10.90 -7.92 -1.97
N GLY A 121 11.93 -7.37 -1.31
CA GLY A 121 13.31 -7.85 -1.40
C GLY A 121 13.96 -7.61 -2.78
N ASN A 122 13.41 -6.75 -3.60
CA ASN A 122 13.91 -6.41 -4.93
C ASN A 122 13.75 -4.91 -5.19
N ASP A 123 14.86 -4.21 -5.25
CA ASP A 123 14.97 -2.76 -5.48
C ASP A 123 14.52 -2.30 -6.89
N LYS A 124 14.33 -3.26 -7.81
CA LYS A 124 13.82 -2.99 -9.16
C LYS A 124 12.30 -2.79 -9.21
N ASN A 125 11.59 -3.13 -8.14
CA ASN A 125 10.15 -2.97 -8.03
C ASN A 125 9.81 -1.57 -7.49
N ASP A 126 8.70 -1.00 -8.00
CA ASP A 126 8.09 0.25 -7.50
C ASP A 126 6.63 -0.04 -7.07
N PRO A 127 6.41 -0.76 -5.96
CA PRO A 127 5.07 -1.15 -5.54
C PRO A 127 4.24 0.05 -5.14
N ARG A 128 3.03 0.14 -5.70
CA ARG A 128 2.13 1.26 -5.44
C ARG A 128 0.66 0.87 -5.55
N ILE A 129 -0.15 1.59 -4.79
CA ILE A 129 -1.61 1.53 -4.87
C ILE A 129 -2.09 2.92 -5.25
N SER A 130 -2.97 3.02 -6.23
CA SER A 130 -3.75 4.23 -6.50
C SER A 130 -5.24 3.95 -6.30
N ALA A 131 -6.01 4.93 -5.80
CA ALA A 131 -7.42 4.74 -5.53
C ALA A 131 -8.20 6.07 -5.57
N ILE A 132 -9.50 6.00 -5.89
CA ILE A 132 -10.37 7.17 -5.86
C ILE A 132 -10.58 7.65 -4.42
N THR A 133 -10.79 6.73 -3.48
CA THR A 133 -10.89 7.05 -2.06
C THR A 133 -10.14 6.04 -1.22
N GLY A 134 -9.58 6.53 -0.10
CA GLY A 134 -8.95 5.73 0.94
C GLY A 134 -9.51 6.09 2.31
N ARG A 135 -9.69 5.09 3.14
CA ARG A 135 -10.04 5.25 4.56
C ARG A 135 -9.34 4.19 5.37
N GLY A 136 -9.03 4.50 6.59
CA GLY A 136 -8.41 3.51 7.45
C GLY A 136 -8.28 3.94 8.88
N ASP A 137 -7.79 3.00 9.66
CA ASP A 137 -7.37 3.15 11.06
C ASP A 137 -6.00 2.49 11.28
N LYS A 138 -5.61 2.32 12.52
CA LYS A 138 -4.34 1.69 12.91
C LYS A 138 -4.17 0.28 12.33
N PHE A 139 -5.26 -0.47 12.15
CA PHE A 139 -5.24 -1.89 11.83
C PHE A 139 -5.71 -2.20 10.41
N ASN A 140 -6.57 -1.35 9.84
CA ASN A 140 -7.22 -1.60 8.56
C ASN A 140 -7.11 -0.40 7.64
N THR A 141 -6.85 -0.65 6.37
CA THR A 141 -6.92 0.37 5.33
C THR A 141 -7.76 -0.13 4.16
N TYR A 142 -8.72 0.66 3.72
CA TYR A 142 -9.63 0.35 2.62
C TYR A 142 -9.45 1.37 1.51
N PHE A 143 -9.29 0.89 0.29
CA PHE A 143 -9.24 1.69 -0.92
C PHE A 143 -10.38 1.29 -1.85
N LYS A 144 -11.13 2.26 -2.37
CA LYS A 144 -12.19 2.04 -3.36
C LYS A 144 -11.70 2.38 -4.76
N LYS A 145 -12.06 1.53 -5.72
CA LYS A 145 -11.59 1.60 -7.11
C LYS A 145 -10.08 1.67 -7.14
N GLY A 146 -9.49 0.67 -6.51
CA GLY A 146 -8.05 0.58 -6.32
C GLY A 146 -7.34 -0.10 -7.48
N VAL A 147 -6.13 0.35 -7.76
CA VAL A 147 -5.20 -0.26 -8.71
C VAL A 147 -3.89 -0.52 -7.99
N PHE A 148 -3.43 -1.75 -8.02
CA PHE A 148 -2.14 -2.16 -7.50
C PHE A 148 -1.21 -2.58 -8.63
N THR A 149 0.05 -2.18 -8.58
CA THR A 149 1.14 -2.69 -9.42
C THR A 149 2.47 -2.58 -8.70
N SER A 150 3.45 -3.41 -9.08
CA SER A 150 4.85 -3.27 -8.64
C SER A 150 5.81 -2.92 -9.78
N CYS A 151 5.29 -2.63 -10.98
CA CYS A 151 6.08 -2.24 -12.12
C CYS A 151 6.79 -0.89 -11.89
N LYS A 152 7.89 -0.65 -12.60
CA LYS A 152 8.64 0.60 -12.48
C LYS A 152 7.75 1.81 -12.79
N LYS A 153 7.94 2.91 -12.06
CA LYS A 153 7.24 4.18 -12.30
C LYS A 153 7.61 4.81 -13.66
N THR A 154 8.77 4.46 -14.19
CA THR A 154 9.23 4.90 -15.51
C THR A 154 8.45 4.29 -16.67
N ASP A 155 7.79 3.16 -16.44
CA ASP A 155 6.98 2.50 -17.44
C ASP A 155 5.66 3.27 -17.61
N LYS A 156 5.43 3.85 -18.78
CA LYS A 156 4.22 4.64 -19.06
C LYS A 156 2.93 3.83 -18.88
N CYS A 157 2.98 2.54 -19.25
CA CYS A 157 1.92 1.57 -19.04
C CYS A 157 2.54 0.40 -18.28
N PRO A 158 2.12 0.12 -17.04
CA PRO A 158 2.66 -1.00 -16.30
C PRO A 158 2.34 -2.31 -17.05
N PRO A 159 3.35 -3.18 -17.25
CA PRO A 159 3.13 -4.47 -17.91
C PRO A 159 2.01 -5.30 -17.27
N TRP A 160 1.79 -5.15 -15.97
CA TRP A 160 0.67 -5.75 -15.28
C TRP A 160 0.16 -4.86 -14.13
N LYS A 161 -1.12 -4.98 -13.86
CA LYS A 161 -1.78 -4.35 -12.72
C LYS A 161 -2.98 -5.20 -12.25
N ILE A 162 -3.37 -5.00 -11.00
CA ILE A 162 -4.61 -5.54 -10.45
C ILE A 162 -5.53 -4.36 -10.21
N THR A 163 -6.66 -4.30 -10.92
CA THR A 163 -7.75 -3.36 -10.66
C THR A 163 -8.80 -4.02 -9.78
N SER A 164 -9.43 -3.28 -8.89
CA SER A 164 -10.38 -3.85 -7.93
C SER A 164 -11.40 -2.83 -7.48
N ASP A 165 -12.62 -3.27 -7.18
CA ASP A 165 -13.65 -2.41 -6.58
C ASP A 165 -13.26 -1.98 -5.17
N GLU A 166 -12.67 -2.89 -4.39
CA GLU A 166 -12.17 -2.61 -3.05
C GLU A 166 -10.87 -3.38 -2.79
N ILE A 167 -9.87 -2.67 -2.25
CA ILE A 167 -8.65 -3.24 -1.70
C ILE A 167 -8.70 -3.03 -0.19
N HIS A 168 -8.54 -4.09 0.58
CA HIS A 168 -8.50 -4.06 2.04
C HIS A 168 -7.16 -4.59 2.54
N HIS A 169 -6.35 -3.72 3.12
CA HIS A 169 -5.12 -4.09 3.82
C HIS A 169 -5.44 -4.37 5.29
N ASP A 170 -5.45 -5.63 5.67
CA ASP A 170 -5.56 -6.13 7.04
C ASP A 170 -4.15 -6.24 7.64
N LYS A 171 -3.76 -5.27 8.45
CA LYS A 171 -2.42 -5.20 9.05
C LYS A 171 -2.21 -6.22 10.18
N ILE A 172 -3.29 -6.73 10.78
CA ILE A 172 -3.23 -7.76 11.82
C ILE A 172 -2.91 -9.10 11.16
N LYS A 173 -3.68 -9.47 10.13
CA LYS A 173 -3.46 -10.71 9.37
C LYS A 173 -2.30 -10.59 8.38
N LYS A 174 -1.77 -9.38 8.19
CA LYS A 174 -0.75 -9.07 7.20
C LYS A 174 -1.13 -9.55 5.80
N GLN A 175 -2.32 -9.18 5.36
CA GLN A 175 -2.92 -9.57 4.09
C GLN A 175 -3.48 -8.37 3.36
N ILE A 176 -3.35 -8.38 2.04
CA ILE A 176 -4.03 -7.45 1.14
C ILE A 176 -5.11 -8.25 0.41
N ASN A 177 -6.36 -7.91 0.68
CA ASN A 177 -7.55 -8.58 0.16
C ASN A 177 -8.17 -7.71 -0.93
N TYR A 178 -8.64 -8.33 -1.99
CA TYR A 178 -9.26 -7.70 -3.15
C TYR A 178 -10.68 -8.23 -3.34
N LYS A 179 -11.59 -7.33 -3.73
CA LYS A 179 -12.95 -7.68 -4.09
C LYS A 179 -13.22 -7.25 -5.53
N ASN A 180 -13.74 -8.17 -6.34
CA ASN A 180 -13.96 -7.98 -7.78
C ASN A 180 -12.68 -7.50 -8.46
N ALA A 181 -11.65 -8.31 -8.42
CA ALA A 181 -10.34 -7.99 -8.96
C ALA A 181 -10.17 -8.49 -10.39
N TRP A 182 -9.57 -7.68 -11.22
CA TRP A 182 -9.10 -8.05 -12.54
C TRP A 182 -7.58 -7.97 -12.59
N LEU A 183 -6.96 -9.03 -13.05
CA LEU A 183 -5.57 -8.98 -13.49
C LEU A 183 -5.56 -8.47 -14.93
N GLU A 184 -4.86 -7.38 -15.15
CA GLU A 184 -4.68 -6.77 -16.46
C GLU A 184 -3.21 -6.85 -16.87
N ILE A 185 -2.96 -7.24 -18.12
CA ILE A 185 -1.64 -7.27 -18.75
C ILE A 185 -1.70 -6.31 -19.95
N TYR A 186 -0.86 -5.27 -19.94
CA TYR A 186 -0.89 -4.18 -20.94
C TYR A 186 -2.31 -3.62 -21.16
N ASP A 187 -3.04 -3.37 -20.05
CA ASP A 187 -4.42 -2.88 -20.02
C ASP A 187 -5.51 -3.85 -20.55
N PHE A 188 -5.13 -5.09 -20.92
CA PHE A 188 -6.10 -6.11 -21.27
C PHE A 188 -6.46 -6.96 -20.06
N PRO A 189 -7.74 -7.11 -19.71
CA PRO A 189 -8.18 -7.98 -18.62
C PRO A 189 -8.00 -9.45 -19.02
N VAL A 190 -7.14 -10.15 -18.27
CA VAL A 190 -6.79 -11.56 -18.57
C VAL A 190 -7.38 -12.54 -17.56
N ALA A 191 -7.66 -12.11 -16.33
CA ALA A 191 -8.26 -12.97 -15.31
C ALA A 191 -9.12 -12.16 -14.33
N TYR A 192 -10.27 -12.73 -13.93
CA TYR A 192 -11.18 -12.17 -12.95
C TYR A 192 -11.23 -13.00 -11.69
N PHE A 193 -11.15 -12.33 -10.54
CA PHE A 193 -11.21 -12.94 -9.23
C PHE A 193 -12.29 -12.24 -8.40
N PRO A 194 -13.41 -12.89 -8.05
CA PRO A 194 -14.44 -12.32 -7.19
C PRO A 194 -13.89 -11.93 -5.81
N LYS A 195 -12.98 -12.76 -5.29
CA LYS A 195 -12.18 -12.52 -4.09
C LYS A 195 -10.79 -13.06 -4.33
N PHE A 196 -9.81 -12.27 -3.99
CA PHE A 196 -8.40 -12.61 -4.10
C PHE A 196 -7.66 -12.00 -2.91
N PHE A 197 -6.60 -12.64 -2.47
CA PHE A 197 -5.70 -12.02 -1.51
C PHE A 197 -4.25 -12.43 -1.80
N HIS A 198 -3.34 -11.59 -1.38
CA HIS A 198 -1.93 -11.94 -1.27
C HIS A 198 -1.38 -11.43 0.06
N PRO A 199 -0.26 -12.02 0.54
CA PRO A 199 0.39 -11.56 1.75
C PRO A 199 0.82 -10.10 1.62
N ASP A 200 0.77 -9.40 2.75
CA ASP A 200 1.45 -8.11 2.90
C ASP A 200 2.95 -8.31 2.60
N PRO A 201 3.58 -7.38 1.88
CA PRO A 201 4.99 -7.48 1.52
C PRO A 201 5.97 -7.66 2.69
N THR A 202 5.57 -7.29 3.90
CA THR A 202 6.39 -7.49 5.12
C THR A 202 6.45 -8.95 5.60
N VAL A 203 5.58 -9.81 5.04
CA VAL A 203 5.53 -11.23 5.40
C VAL A 203 6.55 -12.01 4.59
N LYS A 204 7.56 -12.53 5.27
CA LYS A 204 8.63 -13.30 4.60
C LYS A 204 8.17 -14.63 4.03
N ARG A 205 7.10 -15.23 4.60
CA ARG A 205 6.62 -16.56 4.21
C ARG A 205 5.14 -16.71 4.53
N GLN A 206 4.33 -16.81 3.49
CA GLN A 206 2.88 -17.03 3.61
C GLN A 206 2.37 -17.82 2.41
N SER A 207 1.35 -18.64 2.64
CA SER A 207 0.65 -19.35 1.57
C SER A 207 0.00 -18.38 0.59
N GLY A 208 0.09 -18.68 -0.69
CA GLY A 208 -0.51 -17.84 -1.73
C GLY A 208 -0.13 -18.29 -3.14
N LEU A 209 -0.78 -17.68 -4.13
CA LEU A 209 -0.42 -17.84 -5.53
C LEU A 209 0.96 -17.22 -5.79
N LEU A 210 1.79 -17.95 -6.52
CA LEU A 210 3.04 -17.44 -7.05
C LEU A 210 2.80 -16.84 -8.45
N ASN A 211 3.83 -16.21 -9.01
CA ASN A 211 3.71 -15.60 -10.32
C ASN A 211 3.29 -16.62 -11.38
N PRO A 212 2.20 -16.37 -12.11
CA PRO A 212 1.83 -17.22 -13.24
C PRO A 212 2.83 -17.06 -14.39
N GLU A 213 3.01 -18.14 -15.14
CA GLU A 213 3.84 -18.14 -16.34
C GLU A 213 3.03 -18.62 -17.53
N PHE A 214 3.28 -18.01 -18.67
CA PHE A 214 2.72 -18.43 -19.95
C PHE A 214 3.87 -18.98 -20.80
N GLY A 215 3.68 -20.14 -21.36
CA GLY A 215 4.67 -20.81 -22.20
C GLY A 215 4.07 -21.27 -23.50
N SER A 216 4.92 -21.45 -24.50
CA SER A 216 4.56 -22.10 -25.76
C SER A 216 5.63 -23.11 -26.13
N SER A 217 5.21 -24.26 -26.62
CA SER A 217 6.07 -25.35 -27.06
C SER A 217 5.60 -25.86 -28.41
N ASN A 218 6.54 -26.21 -29.30
CA ASN A 218 6.20 -26.77 -30.62
C ASN A 218 5.44 -28.09 -30.52
N ASN A 219 5.63 -28.87 -29.45
CA ASN A 219 5.05 -30.21 -29.29
C ASN A 219 3.80 -30.23 -28.41
N LEU A 220 3.64 -29.26 -27.48
CA LEU A 220 2.55 -29.25 -26.49
C LEU A 220 1.66 -28.03 -26.60
N GLY A 221 1.92 -27.14 -27.59
CA GLY A 221 1.17 -25.92 -27.78
C GLY A 221 1.40 -24.89 -26.66
N SER A 222 0.43 -23.99 -26.49
CA SER A 222 0.45 -22.98 -25.46
C SER A 222 0.15 -23.59 -24.08
N SER A 223 0.71 -23.02 -23.03
CA SER A 223 0.48 -23.49 -21.67
C SER A 223 0.36 -22.33 -20.68
N ILE A 224 -0.45 -22.56 -19.64
CA ILE A 224 -0.54 -21.69 -18.48
C ILE A 224 -0.11 -22.47 -17.23
N TYR A 225 0.76 -21.84 -16.45
CA TYR A 225 1.31 -22.36 -15.21
C TYR A 225 0.98 -21.41 -14.07
N VAL A 226 0.28 -21.88 -13.04
CA VAL A 226 -0.17 -21.05 -11.91
C VAL A 226 0.18 -21.75 -10.60
N PRO A 227 1.40 -21.58 -10.08
CA PRO A 227 1.81 -22.30 -8.88
C PRO A 227 1.19 -21.68 -7.61
N TYR A 228 0.94 -22.55 -6.63
CA TYR A 228 0.47 -22.18 -5.31
C TYR A 228 1.46 -22.65 -4.25
N PHE A 229 1.95 -21.73 -3.44
CA PHE A 229 2.82 -22.02 -2.30
C PHE A 229 1.98 -22.20 -1.05
N LEU A 230 2.15 -23.31 -0.34
CA LEU A 230 1.51 -23.63 0.93
C LEU A 230 2.56 -23.66 2.04
N ALA A 231 2.61 -22.64 2.88
CA ALA A 231 3.40 -22.62 4.09
C ALA A 231 2.69 -23.47 5.17
N ILE A 232 3.10 -24.73 5.35
CA ILE A 232 2.48 -25.66 6.30
C ILE A 232 2.88 -25.30 7.73
N SER A 233 4.18 -25.06 7.96
CA SER A 233 4.76 -24.62 9.23
C SER A 233 6.06 -23.85 8.97
N GLU A 234 6.74 -23.37 10.00
CA GLU A 234 8.01 -22.64 9.84
C GLU A 234 9.09 -23.48 9.15
N ASP A 235 9.04 -24.78 9.32
CA ASP A 235 10.02 -25.76 8.83
C ASP A 235 9.55 -26.58 7.62
N LYS A 236 8.29 -26.42 7.18
CA LYS A 236 7.68 -27.22 6.10
C LYS A 236 6.89 -26.36 5.13
N ASP A 237 6.96 -26.71 3.86
CA ASP A 237 6.12 -26.15 2.80
C ASP A 237 5.86 -27.15 1.69
N LEU A 238 4.84 -26.83 0.90
CA LEU A 238 4.46 -27.54 -0.31
C LEU A 238 4.19 -26.52 -1.42
N THR A 239 4.82 -26.69 -2.56
CA THR A 239 4.47 -25.91 -3.74
C THR A 239 3.72 -26.82 -4.72
N ILE A 240 2.47 -26.45 -5.02
CA ILE A 240 1.61 -27.13 -5.98
C ILE A 240 1.75 -26.36 -7.29
N LYS A 241 2.13 -27.06 -8.37
CA LYS A 241 2.56 -26.45 -9.63
C LYS A 241 1.71 -27.00 -10.81
N PRO A 242 0.40 -26.64 -10.92
CA PRO A 242 -0.43 -27.03 -12.04
C PRO A 242 -0.01 -26.31 -13.33
N ARG A 243 0.10 -27.05 -14.41
CA ARG A 243 0.32 -26.55 -15.78
C ARG A 243 -0.73 -27.15 -16.71
N LEU A 244 -1.48 -26.28 -17.34
CA LEU A 244 -2.47 -26.64 -18.36
C LEU A 244 -1.87 -26.35 -19.73
N TYR A 245 -1.99 -27.29 -20.63
CA TYR A 245 -1.59 -27.20 -22.04
C TYR A 245 -2.82 -27.16 -22.94
N GLU A 246 -2.61 -26.77 -24.18
CA GLU A 246 -3.59 -27.00 -25.25
C GLU A 246 -3.98 -28.48 -25.30
N ASP A 247 -5.12 -28.78 -25.91
CA ASP A 247 -5.68 -30.16 -26.06
C ASP A 247 -5.98 -30.86 -24.73
N ASN A 248 -6.33 -30.10 -23.68
CA ASN A 248 -6.68 -30.61 -22.36
C ASN A 248 -5.60 -31.48 -21.68
N LYS A 249 -4.35 -31.34 -22.08
CA LYS A 249 -3.23 -31.96 -21.38
C LYS A 249 -2.93 -31.25 -20.10
N PHE A 250 -2.66 -31.99 -19.04
CA PHE A 250 -2.46 -31.48 -17.71
C PHE A 250 -1.23 -32.07 -17.05
N LEU A 251 -0.38 -31.23 -16.48
CA LEU A 251 0.76 -31.62 -15.65
C LEU A 251 0.61 -31.00 -14.28
N LEU A 252 0.58 -31.82 -13.23
CA LEU A 252 0.64 -31.37 -11.84
C LEU A 252 2.00 -31.79 -11.25
N GLN A 253 2.84 -30.81 -10.99
CA GLN A 253 4.09 -31.00 -10.26
C GLN A 253 3.92 -30.51 -8.83
N ASN A 254 4.51 -31.20 -7.88
CA ASN A 254 4.45 -30.84 -6.48
C ASN A 254 5.84 -30.96 -5.87
N GLU A 255 6.23 -29.98 -5.07
CA GLU A 255 7.51 -29.96 -4.38
C GLU A 255 7.25 -29.76 -2.89
N TYR A 256 7.51 -30.79 -2.11
CA TYR A 256 7.48 -30.74 -0.65
C TYR A 256 8.89 -30.49 -0.12
N ARG A 257 9.02 -29.52 0.81
CA ARG A 257 10.27 -29.22 1.47
C ARG A 257 10.09 -29.25 2.98
N GLN A 258 11.07 -29.86 3.66
CA GLN A 258 11.14 -29.88 5.13
C GLN A 258 12.55 -29.66 5.60
N LYS A 259 12.73 -28.75 6.55
CA LYS A 259 13.99 -28.49 7.23
C LYS A 259 13.87 -28.90 8.69
N THR A 260 14.70 -29.86 9.11
CA THR A 260 14.84 -30.23 10.52
C THR A 260 16.16 -29.63 11.07
N LYS A 261 16.46 -29.88 12.33
CA LYS A 261 17.71 -29.41 12.95
C LYS A 261 18.96 -29.96 12.23
N ASN A 262 18.88 -31.19 11.70
CA ASN A 262 20.03 -31.91 11.15
C ASN A 262 19.84 -32.35 9.69
N SER A 263 18.70 -32.08 9.07
CA SER A 263 18.41 -32.51 7.69
C SER A 263 17.58 -31.47 6.92
N PHE A 264 17.73 -31.51 5.61
CA PHE A 264 16.88 -30.82 4.67
C PHE A 264 16.38 -31.83 3.64
N THR A 265 15.07 -31.99 3.55
CA THR A 265 14.41 -32.95 2.67
C THR A 265 13.65 -32.19 1.58
N ILE A 266 13.82 -32.59 0.34
CA ILE A 266 13.00 -32.18 -0.80
C ILE A 266 12.42 -33.45 -1.40
N ALA A 267 11.11 -33.46 -1.63
CA ALA A 267 10.42 -34.53 -2.33
C ALA A 267 9.59 -33.91 -3.47
N ASP A 268 9.95 -34.30 -4.70
CA ASP A 268 9.25 -33.94 -5.92
C ASP A 268 8.41 -35.09 -6.42
N PHE A 269 7.16 -34.79 -6.76
CA PHE A 269 6.27 -35.77 -7.39
C PHE A 269 5.38 -35.06 -8.42
N SER A 270 5.08 -35.80 -9.51
CA SER A 270 4.28 -35.25 -10.60
C SER A 270 3.23 -36.25 -11.08
N PHE A 271 2.15 -35.70 -11.59
CA PHE A 271 1.07 -36.43 -12.24
C PHE A 271 0.83 -35.79 -13.61
N VAL A 272 0.69 -36.65 -14.62
CA VAL A 272 0.44 -36.23 -16.02
C VAL A 272 -0.85 -36.89 -16.49
N ASN A 273 -1.70 -36.14 -17.17
CA ASN A 273 -2.86 -36.63 -17.89
C ASN A 273 -2.81 -36.15 -19.35
N GLY A 274 -3.27 -37.01 -20.28
CA GLY A 274 -3.29 -36.72 -21.71
C GLY A 274 -1.97 -37.06 -22.43
N HIS A 275 -1.18 -37.97 -21.88
CA HIS A 275 -0.03 -38.55 -22.59
C HIS A 275 -0.52 -39.82 -23.34
N ASP A 276 -0.48 -39.78 -24.66
CA ASP A 276 -0.68 -40.95 -25.50
C ASP A 276 0.61 -41.77 -25.47
N SER A 277 0.53 -43.01 -24.97
CA SER A 277 1.65 -43.96 -24.91
C SER A 277 1.88 -44.60 -26.29
#